data_7fea6da4b5c27578e1184b4e883e43cd
#
_entry.id   7fea6da4b5c27578e1184b4e883e43cd
#
_cell.length_a   1.000
_cell.length_b   1.000
_cell.length_c   1.000
_cell.angle_alpha   90.00
_cell.angle_beta   90.00
_cell.angle_gamma   90.00
#
_symmetry.space_group_name_H-M   'P 1'
#
loop_
_entity.id
_entity.type
_entity.pdbx_description
1 polymer ?
#
loop_
_entity_poly.entity_id
_entity_poly.type
_entity_poly.pdbx_seq_one_letter_code
_entity_poly.pdbx_strand_id
1 'polypeptide(L)'
;MGLFLLGIVGGIALSLFFSFGPAFFSQIQASIHYGFRNSVPFPFGVSCGDIMIVSILLLISRNIPIDEMVHVFENRWIIYIGAGVVGGFGLYTMLLKTKHVTEANENDKLKFHNVQAPSRFNVFMRGLMLNFLNPVIWVYWCSLVTLLLYGDSEISLGQRYLFFGGVLSATLLMDILKCKLASLLQRIITFHFLKIFNKCVGIILIGFAIFMVVSTSSKVQSKDNQNPKKALEKVMNNQLVKKK
;
A
#
# COMPACT_ATOMS: atom_id res chain seq x y z
N MET A 1 -18.52 18.44 13.17
CA MET A 1 -18.53 18.73 11.73
C MET A 1 -17.14 19.05 11.16
N GLY A 2 -16.34 19.87 11.84
CA GLY A 2 -14.97 20.24 11.39
C GLY A 2 -14.03 19.05 11.17
N LEU A 3 -14.01 18.08 12.08
CA LEU A 3 -13.15 16.89 11.96
C LEU A 3 -13.53 15.97 10.78
N PHE A 4 -14.80 15.86 10.44
CA PHE A 4 -15.24 15.13 9.24
C PHE A 4 -14.74 15.81 7.96
N LEU A 5 -14.85 17.13 7.86
CA LEU A 5 -14.31 17.89 6.73
C LEU A 5 -12.80 17.81 6.65
N LEU A 6 -12.11 17.88 7.78
CA LEU A 6 -10.66 17.66 7.85
C LEU A 6 -10.30 16.25 7.37
N GLY A 7 -11.09 15.25 7.76
CA GLY A 7 -10.96 13.88 7.25
C GLY A 7 -11.12 13.80 5.74
N ILE A 8 -12.11 14.49 5.15
CA ILE A 8 -12.29 14.54 3.70
C ILE A 8 -11.08 15.16 3.01
N VAL A 9 -10.60 16.30 3.47
CA VAL A 9 -9.41 16.97 2.90
C VAL A 9 -8.18 16.07 3.02
N GLY A 10 -7.97 15.48 4.20
CA GLY A 10 -6.92 14.49 4.43
C GLY A 10 -7.02 13.30 3.49
N GLY A 11 -8.21 12.69 3.34
CA GLY A 11 -8.45 11.55 2.47
C GLY A 11 -8.19 11.86 0.99
N ILE A 12 -8.56 13.06 0.51
CA ILE A 12 -8.23 13.50 -0.84
C ILE A 12 -6.72 13.63 -1.03
N ALA A 13 -6.04 14.33 -0.12
CA ALA A 13 -4.59 14.51 -0.16
C ALA A 13 -3.88 13.16 -0.16
N LEU A 14 -4.31 12.25 0.71
CA LEU A 14 -3.77 10.91 0.81
C LEU A 14 -3.96 10.09 -0.46
N SER A 15 -5.16 10.14 -1.02
CA SER A 15 -5.47 9.44 -2.26
C SER A 15 -4.67 9.97 -3.47
N LEU A 16 -4.26 11.24 -3.44
CA LEU A 16 -3.44 11.82 -4.50
C LEU A 16 -1.95 11.48 -4.34
N PHE A 17 -1.42 11.51 -3.11
CA PHE A 17 0.03 11.38 -2.89
C PHE A 17 0.48 9.97 -2.50
N PHE A 18 -0.33 9.20 -1.79
CA PHE A 18 0.07 7.90 -1.22
C PHE A 18 -0.62 6.69 -1.85
N SER A 19 -1.46 6.89 -2.84
CA SER A 19 -2.24 5.82 -3.46
C SER A 19 -1.45 4.92 -4.42
N PHE A 20 -0.17 5.24 -4.67
CA PHE A 20 0.66 4.52 -5.63
C PHE A 20 1.15 3.19 -5.04
N GLY A 21 0.34 2.15 -5.17
CA GLY A 21 0.66 0.81 -4.68
C GLY A 21 0.13 -0.28 -5.60
N PRO A 22 0.34 -1.57 -5.23
CA PRO A 22 -0.14 -2.71 -6.02
C PRO A 22 -1.63 -2.65 -6.33
N ALA A 23 -2.44 -2.21 -5.37
CA ALA A 23 -3.88 -2.04 -5.54
C ALA A 23 -4.21 -0.98 -6.61
N PHE A 24 -3.56 0.19 -6.55
CA PHE A 24 -3.76 1.26 -7.52
C PHE A 24 -3.51 0.81 -8.97
N PHE A 25 -2.37 0.16 -9.21
CA PHE A 25 -2.04 -0.29 -10.56
C PHE A 25 -2.96 -1.40 -11.05
N SER A 26 -3.33 -2.32 -10.16
CA SER A 26 -4.29 -3.36 -10.47
C SER A 26 -5.67 -2.81 -10.78
N GLN A 27 -6.09 -1.76 -10.07
CA GLN A 27 -7.33 -1.01 -10.28
C GLN A 27 -7.35 -0.33 -11.65
N ILE A 28 -6.28 0.41 -11.99
CA ILE A 28 -6.14 1.05 -13.30
C ILE A 28 -6.16 0.01 -14.41
N GLN A 29 -5.39 -1.07 -14.25
CA GLN A 29 -5.38 -2.17 -15.21
C GLN A 29 -6.77 -2.77 -15.39
N ALA A 30 -7.49 -3.07 -14.30
CA ALA A 30 -8.85 -3.59 -14.37
C ALA A 30 -9.81 -2.61 -15.09
N SER A 31 -9.66 -1.31 -14.85
CA SER A 31 -10.48 -0.27 -15.45
C SER A 31 -10.22 -0.12 -16.96
N ILE A 32 -8.96 -0.25 -17.37
CA ILE A 32 -8.58 -0.24 -18.79
C ILE A 32 -9.06 -1.51 -19.49
N HIS A 33 -8.91 -2.68 -18.88
CA HIS A 33 -9.25 -3.96 -19.54
C HIS A 33 -10.75 -4.26 -19.55
N TYR A 34 -11.45 -3.98 -18.45
CA TYR A 34 -12.85 -4.41 -18.26
C TYR A 34 -13.85 -3.25 -18.33
N GLY A 35 -13.35 -2.01 -18.45
CA GLY A 35 -14.15 -0.81 -18.42
C GLY A 35 -14.65 -0.45 -17.01
N PHE A 36 -15.24 0.76 -16.90
CA PHE A 36 -15.64 1.34 -15.61
C PHE A 36 -16.58 0.43 -14.81
N ARG A 37 -17.69 -0.02 -15.44
CA ARG A 37 -18.74 -0.80 -14.73
C ARG A 37 -18.25 -2.09 -14.09
N ASN A 38 -17.30 -2.76 -14.74
CA ASN A 38 -16.77 -4.05 -14.26
C ASN A 38 -15.61 -3.86 -13.30
N SER A 39 -14.95 -2.71 -13.28
CA SER A 39 -13.86 -2.38 -12.38
C SER A 39 -14.32 -1.74 -11.05
N VAL A 40 -15.49 -1.12 -11.01
CA VAL A 40 -16.06 -0.47 -9.80
C VAL A 40 -16.04 -1.35 -8.54
N PRO A 41 -16.28 -2.67 -8.58
CA PRO A 41 -16.16 -3.50 -7.38
C PRO A 41 -14.77 -3.49 -6.74
N PHE A 42 -13.72 -3.16 -7.47
CA PHE A 42 -12.35 -3.11 -6.95
C PHE A 42 -12.15 -2.04 -5.86
N PRO A 43 -12.49 -0.75 -6.06
CA PRO A 43 -12.47 0.28 -5.01
C PRO A 43 -13.25 -0.10 -3.76
N PHE A 44 -14.42 -0.74 -3.92
CA PHE A 44 -15.18 -1.22 -2.77
C PHE A 44 -14.43 -2.30 -1.98
N GLY A 45 -13.71 -3.19 -2.67
CA GLY A 45 -12.84 -4.16 -2.02
C GLY A 45 -11.70 -3.50 -1.25
N VAL A 46 -11.03 -2.50 -1.86
CA VAL A 46 -9.98 -1.70 -1.21
C VAL A 46 -10.52 -1.02 0.04
N SER A 47 -11.65 -0.29 -0.07
CA SER A 47 -12.27 0.39 1.08
C SER A 47 -12.71 -0.56 2.19
N CYS A 48 -13.19 -1.75 1.84
CA CYS A 48 -13.51 -2.77 2.84
C CYS A 48 -12.24 -3.19 3.61
N GLY A 49 -11.12 -3.37 2.90
CA GLY A 49 -9.81 -3.63 3.51
C GLY A 49 -9.37 -2.50 4.44
N ASP A 50 -9.50 -1.25 4.02
CA ASP A 50 -9.17 -0.08 4.83
C ASP A 50 -10.04 0.00 6.09
N ILE A 51 -11.36 -0.22 5.97
CA ILE A 51 -12.28 -0.24 7.11
C ILE A 51 -11.87 -1.35 8.10
N MET A 52 -11.53 -2.54 7.61
CA MET A 52 -11.07 -3.65 8.46
C MET A 52 -9.79 -3.28 9.20
N ILE A 53 -8.79 -2.73 8.49
CA ILE A 53 -7.52 -2.32 9.10
C ILE A 53 -7.74 -1.25 10.16
N VAL A 54 -8.45 -0.17 9.83
CA VAL A 54 -8.73 0.93 10.77
C VAL A 54 -9.50 0.41 11.98
N SER A 55 -10.50 -0.45 11.79
CA SER A 55 -11.27 -1.04 12.89
C SER A 55 -10.38 -1.89 13.81
N ILE A 56 -9.52 -2.73 13.24
CA ILE A 56 -8.56 -3.54 14.00
C ILE A 56 -7.62 -2.64 14.80
N LEU A 57 -7.05 -1.61 14.17
CA LEU A 57 -6.12 -0.69 14.82
C LEU A 57 -6.80 0.10 15.96
N LEU A 58 -8.02 0.57 15.76
CA LEU A 58 -8.79 1.27 16.81
C LEU A 58 -9.16 0.35 17.97
N LEU A 59 -9.47 -0.93 17.71
CA LEU A 59 -9.74 -1.91 18.75
C LEU A 59 -8.48 -2.25 19.57
N ILE A 60 -7.37 -2.44 18.88
CA ILE A 60 -6.07 -2.74 19.52
C ILE A 60 -5.59 -1.53 20.34
N SER A 61 -5.71 -0.32 19.81
CA SER A 61 -5.27 0.91 20.50
C SER A 61 -6.03 1.19 21.82
N ARG A 62 -7.15 0.51 22.04
CA ARG A 62 -7.89 0.59 23.32
C ARG A 62 -7.19 -0.13 24.47
N ASN A 63 -6.44 -1.19 24.17
CA ASN A 63 -5.91 -2.14 25.15
C ASN A 63 -4.38 -2.17 25.19
N ILE A 64 -3.72 -1.66 24.16
CA ILE A 64 -2.26 -1.71 24.01
C ILE A 64 -1.76 -0.27 23.88
N PRO A 65 -0.80 0.14 24.71
CA PRO A 65 -0.09 1.41 24.54
C PRO A 65 0.49 1.48 23.13
N ILE A 66 0.38 2.64 22.51
CA ILE A 66 0.78 2.80 21.10
C ILE A 66 2.27 2.58 20.89
N ASP A 67 3.09 2.88 21.92
CA ASP A 67 4.53 2.60 21.87
C ASP A 67 4.81 1.10 21.61
N GLU A 68 4.02 0.22 22.23
CA GLU A 68 4.11 -1.23 21.96
C GLU A 68 3.64 -1.59 20.54
N MET A 69 2.59 -0.92 20.03
CA MET A 69 2.15 -1.13 18.64
C MET A 69 3.22 -0.72 17.64
N VAL A 70 3.87 0.43 17.83
CA VAL A 70 4.98 0.88 16.97
C VAL A 70 6.11 -0.13 16.99
N HIS A 71 6.45 -0.68 18.16
CA HIS A 71 7.47 -1.73 18.30
C HIS A 71 7.13 -3.03 17.53
N VAL A 72 5.86 -3.41 17.46
CA VAL A 72 5.42 -4.56 16.65
C VAL A 72 5.70 -4.29 15.16
N PHE A 73 5.37 -3.10 14.66
CA PHE A 73 5.62 -2.73 13.26
C PHE A 73 7.10 -2.43 12.97
N GLU A 74 7.89 -2.06 13.98
CA GLU A 74 9.35 -1.96 13.87
C GLU A 74 10.05 -3.32 13.86
N ASN A 75 9.33 -4.42 14.12
CA ASN A 75 9.91 -5.75 14.10
C ASN A 75 10.43 -6.08 12.69
N ARG A 76 11.73 -6.33 12.59
CA ARG A 76 12.43 -6.62 11.34
C ARG A 76 11.77 -7.75 10.53
N TRP A 77 11.23 -8.77 11.19
CA TRP A 77 10.57 -9.88 10.51
C TRP A 77 9.31 -9.44 9.79
N ILE A 78 8.51 -8.58 10.39
CA ILE A 78 7.30 -8.03 9.78
C ILE A 78 7.67 -7.19 8.56
N ILE A 79 8.73 -6.38 8.68
CA ILE A 79 9.22 -5.55 7.57
C ILE A 79 9.78 -6.43 6.44
N TYR A 80 10.53 -7.50 6.75
CA TYR A 80 11.07 -8.41 5.73
C TYR A 80 9.97 -9.21 5.02
N ILE A 81 8.96 -9.70 5.76
CA ILE A 81 7.79 -10.35 5.17
C ILE A 81 7.05 -9.36 4.27
N GLY A 82 6.82 -8.14 4.76
CA GLY A 82 6.20 -7.07 3.99
C GLY A 82 6.96 -6.71 2.72
N ALA A 83 8.28 -6.54 2.82
CA ALA A 83 9.15 -6.30 1.68
C ALA A 83 9.11 -7.47 0.69
N GLY A 84 9.07 -8.72 1.18
CA GLY A 84 8.91 -9.92 0.34
C GLY A 84 7.60 -9.93 -0.44
N VAL A 85 6.49 -9.57 0.20
CA VAL A 85 5.16 -9.45 -0.45
C VAL A 85 5.16 -8.35 -1.51
N VAL A 86 5.66 -7.16 -1.17
CA VAL A 86 5.72 -6.02 -2.12
C VAL A 86 6.66 -6.32 -3.28
N GLY A 87 7.85 -6.87 -3.00
CA GLY A 87 8.82 -7.24 -4.03
C GLY A 87 8.32 -8.37 -4.94
N GLY A 88 7.70 -9.40 -4.36
CA GLY A 88 7.06 -10.49 -5.09
C GLY A 88 5.94 -9.99 -5.99
N PHE A 89 5.12 -9.05 -5.50
CA PHE A 89 4.08 -8.43 -6.32
C PHE A 89 4.67 -7.54 -7.43
N GLY A 90 5.76 -6.82 -7.14
CA GLY A 90 6.50 -6.05 -8.14
C GLY A 90 7.04 -6.94 -9.26
N LEU A 91 7.64 -8.09 -8.90
CA LEU A 91 8.12 -9.08 -9.84
C LEU A 91 6.98 -9.69 -10.65
N TYR A 92 5.88 -10.07 -9.99
CA TYR A 92 4.66 -10.55 -10.66
C TYR A 92 4.14 -9.53 -11.68
N THR A 93 4.03 -8.26 -11.30
CA THR A 93 3.55 -7.19 -12.19
C THR A 93 4.48 -6.98 -13.39
N MET A 94 5.79 -7.07 -13.18
CA MET A 94 6.79 -6.95 -14.24
C MET A 94 6.79 -8.14 -15.21
N LEU A 95 6.55 -9.36 -14.68
CA LEU A 95 6.51 -10.60 -15.46
C LEU A 95 5.13 -10.90 -16.07
N LEU A 96 4.09 -10.16 -15.68
CA LEU A 96 2.77 -10.29 -16.29
C LEU A 96 2.91 -10.07 -17.81
N LYS A 97 3.05 -11.19 -18.51
CA LYS A 97 2.81 -11.19 -19.95
C LYS A 97 1.35 -10.80 -20.12
N THR A 98 1.10 -9.74 -20.86
CA THR A 98 -0.24 -9.34 -21.31
C THR A 98 -0.77 -10.41 -22.27
N LYS A 99 -0.99 -11.62 -21.73
CA LYS A 99 -1.36 -12.84 -22.50
C LYS A 99 -2.73 -12.79 -23.16
N HIS A 100 -3.48 -11.72 -22.97
CA HIS A 100 -4.84 -11.59 -23.50
C HIS A 100 -4.99 -10.51 -24.57
N VAL A 101 -3.89 -10.03 -25.13
CA VAL A 101 -3.95 -9.26 -26.36
C VAL A 101 -3.52 -10.20 -27.46
N THR A 102 -4.51 -10.88 -28.04
CA THR A 102 -4.34 -11.68 -29.26
C THR A 102 -3.80 -10.77 -30.34
N GLU A 103 -2.65 -11.14 -30.91
CA GLU A 103 -2.11 -10.76 -32.22
C GLU A 103 -2.74 -9.51 -32.90
N ALA A 104 -2.63 -8.36 -32.25
CA ALA A 104 -2.81 -7.07 -32.91
C ALA A 104 -1.41 -6.55 -33.26
N ASN A 105 -1.18 -6.24 -34.53
CA ASN A 105 0.03 -5.57 -35.00
C ASN A 105 0.40 -4.43 -34.06
N GLU A 106 1.69 -4.23 -33.79
CA GLU A 106 2.26 -3.29 -32.79
C GLU A 106 1.72 -1.85 -32.88
N ASN A 107 1.01 -1.50 -33.94
CA ASN A 107 0.44 -0.16 -34.21
C ASN A 107 -1.08 -0.06 -34.08
N ASP A 108 -1.80 -1.14 -33.78
CA ASP A 108 -3.24 -1.09 -33.65
C ASP A 108 -3.67 -0.64 -32.25
N LYS A 109 -4.58 0.34 -32.19
CA LYS A 109 -5.31 0.71 -30.98
C LYS A 109 -5.94 -0.55 -30.40
N LEU A 110 -5.68 -0.84 -29.14
CA LEU A 110 -6.18 -2.01 -28.42
C LEU A 110 -7.69 -2.15 -28.65
N LYS A 111 -8.08 -3.09 -29.50
CA LYS A 111 -9.47 -3.54 -29.60
C LYS A 111 -9.70 -4.50 -28.45
N PHE A 112 -10.16 -3.98 -27.30
CA PHE A 112 -10.61 -4.77 -26.14
C PHE A 112 -11.90 -5.54 -26.45
N HIS A 113 -11.99 -6.13 -27.65
CA HIS A 113 -13.15 -6.91 -28.07
C HIS A 113 -13.00 -8.31 -27.46
N ASN A 114 -13.95 -8.67 -26.58
CA ASN A 114 -14.16 -10.00 -26.00
C ASN A 114 -13.21 -10.48 -24.87
N VAL A 115 -12.61 -9.61 -24.09
CA VAL A 115 -12.08 -10.09 -22.79
C VAL A 115 -13.27 -10.28 -21.85
N GLN A 116 -13.62 -11.54 -21.55
CA GLN A 116 -14.64 -11.84 -20.54
C GLN A 116 -14.20 -11.19 -19.22
N ALA A 117 -14.99 -10.21 -18.74
CA ALA A 117 -14.73 -9.60 -17.45
C ALA A 117 -14.87 -10.66 -16.34
N PRO A 118 -13.92 -10.75 -15.40
CA PRO A 118 -14.06 -11.65 -14.26
C PRO A 118 -15.32 -11.26 -13.46
N SER A 119 -15.85 -12.22 -12.67
CA SER A 119 -17.02 -11.94 -11.85
C SER A 119 -16.78 -10.73 -10.96
N ARG A 120 -17.81 -9.95 -10.70
CA ARG A 120 -17.73 -8.77 -9.83
C ARG A 120 -17.17 -9.09 -8.46
N PHE A 121 -17.48 -10.27 -7.94
CA PHE A 121 -16.95 -10.78 -6.68
C PHE A 121 -15.43 -10.99 -6.75
N ASN A 122 -14.91 -11.56 -7.81
CA ASN A 122 -13.46 -11.75 -7.99
C ASN A 122 -12.72 -10.40 -8.09
N VAL A 123 -13.32 -9.40 -8.74
CA VAL A 123 -12.76 -8.05 -8.82
C VAL A 123 -12.73 -7.39 -7.43
N PHE A 124 -13.80 -7.53 -6.66
CA PHE A 124 -13.88 -7.06 -5.27
C PHE A 124 -12.83 -7.75 -4.39
N MET A 125 -12.77 -9.09 -4.41
CA MET A 125 -11.80 -9.86 -3.64
C MET A 125 -10.36 -9.50 -3.98
N ARG A 126 -10.08 -9.24 -5.25
CA ARG A 126 -8.77 -8.79 -5.68
C ARG A 126 -8.40 -7.43 -5.08
N GLY A 127 -9.33 -6.47 -5.05
CA GLY A 127 -9.13 -5.19 -4.38
C GLY A 127 -8.88 -5.35 -2.89
N LEU A 128 -9.72 -6.14 -2.21
CA LEU A 128 -9.63 -6.43 -0.79
C LEU A 128 -8.27 -7.08 -0.44
N MET A 129 -7.89 -8.15 -1.14
CA MET A 129 -6.66 -8.88 -0.83
C MET A 129 -5.41 -8.04 -1.10
N LEU A 130 -5.35 -7.33 -2.22
CA LEU A 130 -4.20 -6.49 -2.56
C LEU A 130 -4.03 -5.31 -1.60
N ASN A 131 -5.11 -4.81 -1.03
CA ASN A 131 -5.07 -3.76 -0.03
C ASN A 131 -4.73 -4.31 1.35
N PHE A 132 -5.49 -5.30 1.81
CA PHE A 132 -5.37 -5.86 3.16
C PHE A 132 -4.01 -6.55 3.41
N LEU A 133 -3.47 -7.24 2.41
CA LEU A 133 -2.17 -7.91 2.49
C LEU A 133 -0.99 -6.96 2.23
N ASN A 134 -1.25 -5.70 1.90
CA ASN A 134 -0.19 -4.73 1.65
C ASN A 134 0.32 -4.11 2.97
N PRO A 135 1.54 -4.43 3.41
CA PRO A 135 2.06 -3.93 4.69
C PRO A 135 2.22 -2.41 4.72
N VAL A 136 2.41 -1.77 3.56
CA VAL A 136 2.52 -0.31 3.44
C VAL A 136 1.22 0.36 3.89
N ILE A 137 0.08 -0.24 3.55
CA ILE A 137 -1.25 0.26 3.94
C ILE A 137 -1.44 0.15 5.47
N TRP A 138 -0.97 -0.94 6.08
CA TRP A 138 -0.98 -1.09 7.53
C TRP A 138 -0.15 -0.03 8.23
N VAL A 139 1.10 0.19 7.78
CA VAL A 139 1.97 1.25 8.32
C VAL A 139 1.33 2.61 8.16
N TYR A 140 0.73 2.88 7.02
CA TYR A 140 0.01 4.12 6.73
C TYR A 140 -1.15 4.35 7.70
N TRP A 141 -2.07 3.40 7.83
CA TRP A 141 -3.20 3.53 8.74
C TRP A 141 -2.77 3.56 10.21
N CYS A 142 -1.74 2.79 10.58
CA CYS A 142 -1.16 2.85 11.92
C CYS A 142 -0.63 4.25 12.23
N SER A 143 0.11 4.86 11.31
CA SER A 143 0.63 6.23 11.49
C SER A 143 -0.48 7.26 11.64
N LEU A 144 -1.56 7.13 10.85
CA LEU A 144 -2.69 8.06 10.92
C LEU A 144 -3.50 7.88 12.20
N VAL A 145 -3.72 6.64 12.64
CA VAL A 145 -4.38 6.34 13.93
C VAL A 145 -3.54 6.90 15.08
N THR A 146 -2.23 6.69 15.04
CA THR A 146 -1.28 7.21 16.04
C THR A 146 -1.33 8.73 16.11
N LEU A 147 -1.23 9.41 14.97
CA LEU A 147 -1.29 10.87 14.89
C LEU A 147 -2.57 11.43 15.52
N LEU A 148 -3.72 10.77 15.30
CA LEU A 148 -5.00 11.20 15.84
C LEU A 148 -5.15 10.88 17.33
N LEU A 149 -4.48 9.86 17.83
CA LEU A 149 -4.54 9.47 19.26
C LEU A 149 -3.63 10.35 20.14
N TYR A 150 -2.49 10.80 19.60
CA TYR A 150 -1.52 11.60 20.34
C TYR A 150 -1.64 13.12 20.09
N GLY A 151 -2.39 13.54 19.07
CA GLY A 151 -2.42 14.93 18.64
C GLY A 151 -3.09 15.89 19.63
N ASP A 152 -4.19 15.51 20.28
CA ASP A 152 -4.88 16.28 21.32
C ASP A 152 -5.67 15.33 22.22
N SER A 153 -5.42 15.41 23.51
CA SER A 153 -5.96 14.51 24.53
C SER A 153 -7.48 14.57 24.70
N GLU A 154 -8.17 15.51 24.05
CA GLU A 154 -9.61 15.75 24.22
C GLU A 154 -10.51 15.22 23.09
N ILE A 155 -9.94 14.57 22.07
CA ILE A 155 -10.76 14.05 20.96
C ILE A 155 -11.56 12.83 21.40
N SER A 156 -12.88 12.96 21.47
CA SER A 156 -13.78 11.88 21.84
C SER A 156 -13.79 10.74 20.78
N LEU A 157 -14.15 9.52 21.21
CA LEU A 157 -14.27 8.38 20.29
C LEU A 157 -15.20 8.68 19.10
N GLY A 158 -16.32 9.36 19.31
CA GLY A 158 -17.23 9.75 18.25
C GLY A 158 -16.60 10.67 17.20
N GLN A 159 -15.75 11.59 17.67
CA GLN A 159 -15.02 12.49 16.78
C GLN A 159 -13.97 11.77 15.95
N ARG A 160 -13.32 10.75 16.50
CA ARG A 160 -12.37 9.89 15.76
C ARG A 160 -13.07 9.11 14.65
N TYR A 161 -14.24 8.52 14.94
CA TYR A 161 -15.04 7.86 13.91
C TYR A 161 -15.49 8.81 12.80
N LEU A 162 -15.85 10.06 13.15
CA LEU A 162 -16.21 11.07 12.15
C LEU A 162 -15.02 11.43 11.25
N PHE A 163 -13.83 11.58 11.82
CA PHE A 163 -12.61 11.83 11.03
C PHE A 163 -12.31 10.68 10.08
N PHE A 164 -12.24 9.44 10.59
CA PHE A 164 -11.98 8.27 9.72
C PHE A 164 -13.09 8.03 8.71
N GLY A 165 -14.35 8.29 9.07
CA GLY A 165 -15.47 8.28 8.14
C GLY A 165 -15.28 9.26 6.99
N GLY A 166 -14.79 10.46 7.26
CA GLY A 166 -14.41 11.45 6.25
C GLY A 166 -13.28 10.96 5.34
N VAL A 167 -12.18 10.46 5.93
CA VAL A 167 -11.03 9.93 5.19
C VAL A 167 -11.46 8.78 4.28
N LEU A 168 -12.14 7.77 4.81
CA LEU A 168 -12.56 6.57 4.08
C LEU A 168 -13.55 6.89 2.96
N SER A 169 -14.48 7.81 3.21
CA SER A 169 -15.42 8.25 2.17
C SER A 169 -14.72 8.97 1.04
N ALA A 170 -13.76 9.84 1.36
CA ALA A 170 -12.99 10.58 0.38
C ALA A 170 -12.07 9.66 -0.44
N THR A 171 -11.37 8.71 0.20
CA THR A 171 -10.51 7.75 -0.50
C THR A 171 -11.32 6.86 -1.44
N LEU A 172 -12.48 6.34 -1.00
CA LEU A 172 -13.38 5.56 -1.85
C LEU A 172 -13.84 6.36 -3.08
N LEU A 173 -14.27 7.61 -2.87
CA LEU A 173 -14.73 8.47 -3.96
C LEU A 173 -13.61 8.73 -4.96
N MET A 174 -12.41 9.02 -4.47
CA MET A 174 -11.22 9.23 -5.30
C MET A 174 -10.84 7.97 -6.08
N ASP A 175 -10.95 6.79 -5.48
CA ASP A 175 -10.64 5.53 -6.15
C ASP A 175 -11.68 5.21 -7.24
N ILE A 176 -12.97 5.47 -6.99
CA ILE A 176 -14.00 5.38 -8.05
C ILE A 176 -13.70 6.37 -9.19
N LEU A 177 -13.29 7.60 -8.87
CA LEU A 177 -12.90 8.60 -9.85
C LEU A 177 -11.70 8.13 -10.69
N LYS A 178 -10.68 7.55 -10.07
CA LYS A 178 -9.51 6.96 -10.75
C LYS A 178 -9.95 5.84 -11.71
N CYS A 179 -10.87 4.96 -11.30
CA CYS A 179 -11.44 3.93 -12.19
C CYS A 179 -12.10 4.56 -13.41
N LYS A 180 -12.88 5.61 -13.20
CA LYS A 180 -13.56 6.32 -14.30
C LYS A 180 -12.56 6.96 -15.26
N LEU A 181 -11.58 7.68 -14.72
CA LEU A 181 -10.53 8.31 -15.54
C LEU A 181 -9.70 7.27 -16.30
N ALA A 182 -9.31 6.19 -15.65
CA ALA A 182 -8.56 5.10 -16.29
C ALA A 182 -9.37 4.43 -17.41
N SER A 183 -10.67 4.25 -17.23
CA SER A 183 -11.54 3.69 -18.27
C SER A 183 -11.72 4.63 -19.48
N LEU A 184 -11.66 5.95 -19.28
CA LEU A 184 -11.67 6.91 -20.38
C LEU A 184 -10.36 6.87 -21.18
N LEU A 185 -9.23 6.65 -20.50
CA LEU A 185 -7.93 6.49 -21.12
C LEU A 185 -7.81 5.20 -21.96
N GLN A 186 -8.70 4.22 -21.76
CA GLN A 186 -8.74 2.97 -22.53
C GLN A 186 -8.66 3.18 -24.05
N ARG A 187 -9.24 4.28 -24.56
CA ARG A 187 -9.27 4.59 -25.99
C ARG A 187 -7.94 5.11 -26.56
N ILE A 188 -7.03 5.54 -25.67
CA ILE A 188 -5.77 6.22 -26.04
C ILE A 188 -4.56 5.30 -25.73
N ILE A 189 -4.72 4.36 -24.80
CA ILE A 189 -3.63 3.50 -24.33
C ILE A 189 -3.33 2.43 -25.38
N THR A 190 -2.06 2.40 -25.80
CA THR A 190 -1.51 1.35 -26.65
C THR A 190 -0.98 0.18 -25.83
N PHE A 191 -0.86 -1.00 -26.47
CA PHE A 191 -0.23 -2.17 -25.84
C PHE A 191 1.19 -1.90 -25.36
N HIS A 192 1.94 -1.13 -26.13
CA HIS A 192 3.30 -0.73 -25.79
C HIS A 192 3.34 0.11 -24.51
N PHE A 193 2.42 1.06 -24.36
CA PHE A 193 2.29 1.86 -23.14
C PHE A 193 1.99 0.96 -21.91
N LEU A 194 1.06 0.01 -22.04
CA LEU A 194 0.72 -0.90 -20.92
C LEU A 194 1.92 -1.75 -20.49
N LYS A 195 2.70 -2.25 -21.46
CA LYS A 195 3.91 -3.04 -21.20
C LYS A 195 4.97 -2.21 -20.46
N ILE A 196 5.23 -0.98 -20.91
CA ILE A 196 6.15 -0.06 -20.25
C ILE A 196 5.65 0.28 -18.86
N PHE A 197 4.37 0.64 -18.73
CA PHE A 197 3.74 1.00 -17.47
C PHE A 197 3.87 -0.12 -16.42
N ASN A 198 3.51 -1.36 -16.77
CA ASN A 198 3.65 -2.51 -15.88
C ASN A 198 5.12 -2.74 -15.47
N LYS A 199 6.05 -2.54 -16.40
CA LYS A 199 7.48 -2.68 -16.13
C LYS A 199 7.99 -1.60 -15.17
N CYS A 200 7.61 -0.34 -15.40
CA CYS A 200 7.95 0.79 -14.50
C CYS A 200 7.39 0.57 -13.09
N VAL A 201 6.13 0.16 -13.00
CA VAL A 201 5.48 -0.15 -11.72
C VAL A 201 6.18 -1.26 -10.99
N GLY A 202 6.49 -2.38 -11.68
CA GLY A 202 7.22 -3.48 -11.09
C GLY A 202 8.59 -3.05 -10.55
N ILE A 203 9.33 -2.22 -11.31
CA ILE A 203 10.62 -1.66 -10.89
C ILE A 203 10.47 -0.78 -9.64
N ILE A 204 9.45 0.11 -9.60
CA ILE A 204 9.19 0.98 -8.45
C ILE A 204 8.89 0.15 -7.19
N LEU A 205 8.05 -0.89 -7.31
CA LEU A 205 7.70 -1.76 -6.19
C LEU A 205 8.89 -2.57 -5.68
N ILE A 206 9.71 -3.10 -6.58
CA ILE A 206 10.97 -3.80 -6.22
C ILE A 206 11.93 -2.83 -5.55
N GLY A 207 12.11 -1.63 -6.09
CA GLY A 207 12.95 -0.58 -5.50
C GLY A 207 12.47 -0.20 -4.09
N PHE A 208 11.15 -0.10 -3.88
CA PHE A 208 10.56 0.15 -2.58
C PHE A 208 10.79 -1.01 -1.59
N ALA A 209 10.65 -2.26 -2.05
CA ALA A 209 10.93 -3.44 -1.23
C ALA A 209 12.41 -3.48 -0.79
N ILE A 210 13.34 -3.19 -1.70
CA ILE A 210 14.78 -3.08 -1.41
C ILE A 210 15.02 -1.95 -0.39
N PHE A 211 14.41 -0.79 -0.59
CA PHE A 211 14.51 0.34 0.33
C PHE A 211 14.04 -0.04 1.74
N MET A 212 12.92 -0.76 1.89
CA MET A 212 12.43 -1.26 3.19
C MET A 212 13.48 -2.16 3.88
N VAL A 213 14.07 -3.10 3.14
CA VAL A 213 15.09 -4.01 3.68
C VAL A 213 16.35 -3.26 4.11
N VAL A 214 16.88 -2.39 3.26
CA VAL A 214 18.10 -1.60 3.54
C VAL A 214 17.90 -0.64 4.71
N SER A 215 16.77 0.05 4.74
CA SER A 215 16.43 1.00 5.81
C SER A 215 16.30 0.30 7.17
N THR A 216 15.79 -0.93 7.20
CA THR A 216 15.67 -1.74 8.41
C THR A 216 17.03 -2.24 8.87
N SER A 217 17.87 -2.69 7.95
CA SER A 217 19.23 -3.17 8.26
C SER A 217 20.11 -2.08 8.85
N SER A 218 20.05 -0.86 8.31
CA SER A 218 20.83 0.29 8.81
C SER A 218 20.38 0.74 10.20
N LYS A 219 19.09 0.72 10.53
CA LYS A 219 18.59 1.01 11.89
C LYS A 219 19.08 -0.01 12.93
N VAL A 220 19.18 -1.28 12.56
CA VAL A 220 19.70 -2.33 13.43
C VAL A 220 21.20 -2.13 13.73
N GLN A 221 21.97 -1.78 12.72
CA GLN A 221 23.41 -1.56 12.86
C GLN A 221 23.72 -0.32 13.72
N SER A 222 22.90 0.72 13.67
CA SER A 222 23.06 1.89 14.54
C SER A 222 22.68 1.58 16.00
N LYS A 223 21.64 0.81 16.26
CA LYS A 223 21.25 0.37 17.61
C LYS A 223 22.30 -0.58 18.23
N ASP A 224 22.90 -1.48 17.44
CA ASP A 224 23.98 -2.37 17.91
C ASP A 224 25.27 -1.62 18.25
N ASN A 225 25.60 -0.57 17.51
CA ASN A 225 26.77 0.29 17.78
C ASN A 225 26.57 1.23 18.99
N GLN A 226 25.34 1.53 19.35
CA GLN A 226 25.02 2.35 20.53
C GLN A 226 24.83 1.55 21.81
N ASN A 227 24.88 0.20 21.76
CA ASN A 227 24.75 -0.63 22.95
C ASN A 227 26.09 -0.67 23.70
N PRO A 228 26.24 -0.03 24.88
CA PRO A 228 27.52 0.09 25.59
C PRO A 228 28.12 -1.27 25.98
N LYS A 229 27.29 -2.30 26.20
CA LYS A 229 27.75 -3.66 26.49
C LYS A 229 28.50 -4.32 25.32
N LYS A 230 27.95 -4.15 24.07
CA LYS A 230 28.59 -4.68 22.87
C LYS A 230 29.83 -3.88 22.46
N ALA A 231 29.86 -2.59 22.76
CA ALA A 231 31.04 -1.76 22.54
C ALA A 231 32.20 -2.18 23.47
N LEU A 232 31.91 -2.46 24.73
CA LEU A 232 32.89 -3.01 25.69
C LEU A 232 33.41 -4.40 25.31
N GLU A 233 32.52 -5.28 24.82
CA GLU A 233 32.90 -6.63 24.40
C GLU A 233 33.78 -6.60 23.14
N LYS A 234 33.53 -5.69 22.19
CA LYS A 234 34.40 -5.46 21.03
C LYS A 234 35.80 -4.94 21.44
N VAL A 235 35.85 -4.02 22.41
CA VAL A 235 37.12 -3.48 22.91
C VAL A 235 37.91 -4.56 23.64
N MET A 236 37.26 -5.35 24.48
CA MET A 236 37.91 -6.47 25.20
C MET A 236 38.42 -7.55 24.24
N ASN A 237 37.63 -7.94 23.23
CA ASN A 237 38.09 -8.91 22.22
C ASN A 237 39.29 -8.42 21.41
N ASN A 238 39.28 -7.13 21.04
CA ASN A 238 40.41 -6.52 20.31
C ASN A 238 41.68 -6.43 21.17
N GLN A 239 41.54 -6.28 22.48
CA GLN A 239 42.70 -6.31 23.39
C GLN A 239 43.26 -7.71 23.61
N LEU A 240 42.40 -8.73 23.60
CA LEU A 240 42.83 -10.15 23.72
C LEU A 240 43.55 -10.62 22.43
N VAL A 241 43.15 -10.15 21.26
CA VAL A 241 43.81 -10.48 19.99
C VAL A 241 45.16 -9.78 19.83
N LYS A 242 45.37 -8.61 20.45
CA LYS A 242 46.66 -7.89 20.42
C LYS A 242 47.69 -8.45 21.44
N LYS A 243 47.27 -9.34 22.36
CA LYS A 243 48.15 -9.95 23.35
C LYS A 243 48.63 -11.37 22.98
N LYS A 244 48.21 -11.88 21.82
CA LYS A 244 48.75 -13.07 21.18
C LYS A 244 49.67 -12.69 20.02
#